data_a5e4066e5c4a30c2d85ddb3e58465b99
#
_entry.id   a5e4066e5c4a30c2d85ddb3e58465b99
#
_cell.length_a   1.000
_cell.length_b   1.000
_cell.length_c   1.000
_cell.angle_alpha   90.00
_cell.angle_beta   90.00
_cell.angle_gamma   90.00
#
_symmetry.space_group_name_H-M   'P 1'
#
loop_
_entity.id
_entity.type
_entity.pdbx_description
1 polymer ?
#
loop_
_entity_poly.entity_id
_entity_poly.type
_entity_poly.pdbx_seq_one_letter_code
_entity_poly.pdbx_strand_id
1 'polypeptide(L)'
;MFLSIEYLIYMLPAFILMALVSWYVRAAYSRWSRVAARSRMTGYQAAQRLIARAGLYGIQIEGVRGNLTDHYDPRRKTLALSRGVADSPSVASLAIAAHELGHAMQDQEGYFPLRFRAALVPMVNIGSNLGWILIMIGLFLSYSGMAFGVDIAWLGVAAFAGGAVFALATLPVELNASKRARQLLADTGLIQGEDEQRGVTRVLNAAALTYVAALVTAVLQLLYYVGLVGGLGRRRD
;
A
#
# COMPACT_ATOMS: atom_id res chain seq x y z
N MET A 1 17.85 14.37 17.67
CA MET A 1 16.82 13.31 17.77
C MET A 1 16.76 12.45 16.50
N PHE A 2 16.55 13.01 15.31
CA PHE A 2 16.47 12.26 14.04
C PHE A 2 17.81 11.72 13.49
N LEU A 3 18.94 12.02 14.09
CA LEU A 3 20.27 11.53 13.74
C LEU A 3 20.95 10.81 14.92
N SER A 4 20.18 10.39 15.94
CA SER A 4 20.74 9.55 17.01
C SER A 4 21.11 8.18 16.46
N ILE A 5 22.15 7.55 16.99
CA ILE A 5 22.56 6.19 16.61
C ILE A 5 21.40 5.21 16.82
N GLU A 6 20.64 5.38 17.88
CA GLU A 6 19.45 4.56 18.17
C GLU A 6 18.40 4.66 17.06
N TYR A 7 18.07 5.89 16.61
CA TYR A 7 17.14 6.07 15.47
C TYR A 7 17.64 5.37 14.20
N LEU A 8 18.94 5.50 13.91
CA LEU A 8 19.52 4.87 12.73
C LEU A 8 19.48 3.33 12.81
N ILE A 9 19.67 2.75 13.99
CA ILE A 9 19.58 1.29 14.18
C ILE A 9 18.20 0.76 13.76
N TYR A 10 17.11 1.46 14.14
CA TYR A 10 15.75 1.06 13.78
C TYR A 10 15.39 1.43 12.34
N MET A 11 15.77 2.62 11.88
CA MET A 11 15.25 3.15 10.62
C MET A 11 16.11 2.84 9.39
N LEU A 12 17.42 2.60 9.54
CA LEU A 12 18.28 2.26 8.41
C LEU A 12 17.84 0.95 7.71
N PRO A 13 17.52 -0.14 8.43
CA PRO A 13 16.96 -1.34 7.78
C PRO A 13 15.65 -1.06 7.02
N ALA A 14 14.77 -0.22 7.58
CA ALA A 14 13.53 0.18 6.94
C ALA A 14 13.78 0.97 5.64
N PHE A 15 14.70 1.94 5.66
CA PHE A 15 15.07 2.72 4.48
C PHE A 15 15.70 1.85 3.39
N ILE A 16 16.60 0.93 3.76
CA ILE A 16 17.20 -0.02 2.82
C ILE A 16 16.11 -0.90 2.20
N LEU A 17 15.21 -1.46 3.01
CA LEU A 17 14.10 -2.28 2.54
C LEU A 17 13.21 -1.51 1.56
N MET A 18 12.81 -0.29 1.91
CA MET A 18 11.98 0.56 1.04
C MET A 18 12.69 0.90 -0.27
N ALA A 19 13.99 1.17 -0.24
CA ALA A 19 14.78 1.44 -1.44
C ALA A 19 14.86 0.20 -2.36
N LEU A 20 15.15 -0.97 -1.80
CA LEU A 20 15.21 -2.24 -2.54
C LEU A 20 13.86 -2.62 -3.14
N VAL A 21 12.78 -2.52 -2.38
CA VAL A 21 11.42 -2.80 -2.88
C VAL A 21 11.02 -1.81 -3.96
N SER A 22 11.29 -0.52 -3.78
CA SER A 22 11.02 0.51 -4.79
C SER A 22 11.81 0.27 -6.08
N TRP A 23 13.06 -0.15 -5.97
CA TRP A 23 13.87 -0.54 -7.13
C TRP A 23 13.26 -1.78 -7.82
N TYR A 24 12.88 -2.80 -7.05
CA TYR A 24 12.30 -4.03 -7.58
C TYR A 24 10.97 -3.79 -8.32
N VAL A 25 10.09 -2.94 -7.77
CA VAL A 25 8.84 -2.54 -8.44
C VAL A 25 9.12 -1.88 -9.79
N ARG A 26 10.03 -0.88 -9.80
CA ARG A 26 10.41 -0.19 -11.04
C ARG A 26 11.03 -1.14 -12.06
N ALA A 27 11.87 -2.07 -11.63
CA ALA A 27 12.50 -3.06 -12.49
C ALA A 27 11.47 -4.05 -13.07
N ALA A 28 10.54 -4.55 -12.24
CA ALA A 28 9.47 -5.43 -12.68
C ALA A 28 8.55 -4.73 -13.70
N TYR A 29 8.09 -3.52 -13.37
CA TYR A 29 7.27 -2.72 -14.28
C TYR A 29 8.00 -2.44 -15.60
N SER A 30 9.21 -1.91 -15.55
CA SER A 30 10.01 -1.59 -16.75
C SER A 30 10.26 -2.79 -17.63
N ARG A 31 10.46 -3.96 -17.06
CA ARG A 31 10.62 -5.21 -17.82
C ARG A 31 9.34 -5.61 -18.54
N TRP A 32 8.23 -5.70 -17.78
CA TRP A 32 6.98 -6.27 -18.28
C TRP A 32 6.10 -5.28 -19.05
N SER A 33 6.37 -3.99 -18.95
CA SER A 33 5.77 -2.97 -19.82
C SER A 33 6.31 -3.01 -21.26
N ARG A 34 7.47 -3.65 -21.49
CA ARG A 34 8.04 -3.87 -22.83
C ARG A 34 7.65 -5.21 -23.44
N VAL A 35 7.00 -6.08 -22.68
CA VAL A 35 6.53 -7.39 -23.15
C VAL A 35 5.08 -7.24 -23.58
N ALA A 36 4.86 -7.27 -24.90
CA ALA A 36 3.51 -7.23 -25.45
C ALA A 36 2.73 -8.49 -25.05
N ALA A 37 1.52 -8.32 -24.54
CA ALA A 37 0.62 -9.43 -24.26
C ALA A 37 0.15 -10.06 -25.62
N ARG A 38 0.01 -11.38 -25.66
CA ARG A 38 -0.43 -12.12 -26.86
C ARG A 38 -1.82 -11.69 -27.31
N SER A 39 -2.68 -11.27 -26.36
CA SER A 39 -3.99 -10.73 -26.66
C SER A 39 -3.95 -9.42 -27.43
N ARG A 40 -2.80 -8.72 -27.48
CA ARG A 40 -2.62 -7.41 -28.13
C ARG A 40 -3.56 -6.31 -27.64
N MET A 41 -4.33 -6.56 -26.57
CA MET A 41 -5.21 -5.56 -25.97
C MET A 41 -4.43 -4.56 -25.12
N THR A 42 -4.79 -3.28 -25.24
CA THR A 42 -4.30 -2.24 -24.34
C THR A 42 -4.92 -2.42 -22.94
N GLY A 43 -4.31 -1.79 -21.91
CA GLY A 43 -4.89 -1.85 -20.57
C GLY A 43 -6.32 -1.34 -20.50
N TYR A 44 -6.66 -0.31 -21.29
CA TYR A 44 -8.02 0.21 -21.41
C TYR A 44 -8.99 -0.83 -22.00
N GLN A 45 -8.63 -1.44 -23.13
CA GLN A 45 -9.45 -2.49 -23.77
C GLN A 45 -9.61 -3.73 -22.89
N ALA A 46 -8.51 -4.12 -22.23
CA ALA A 46 -8.54 -5.20 -21.25
C ALA A 46 -9.50 -4.88 -20.09
N ALA A 47 -9.41 -3.67 -19.52
CA ALA A 47 -10.29 -3.23 -18.45
C ALA A 47 -11.78 -3.30 -18.85
N GLN A 48 -12.14 -2.83 -20.04
CA GLN A 48 -13.52 -2.93 -20.55
C GLN A 48 -14.01 -4.38 -20.62
N ARG A 49 -13.16 -5.29 -21.13
CA ARG A 49 -13.50 -6.73 -21.23
C ARG A 49 -13.61 -7.39 -19.86
N LEU A 50 -12.72 -7.03 -18.93
CA LEU A 50 -12.71 -7.54 -17.56
C LEU A 50 -13.93 -7.07 -16.75
N ILE A 51 -14.32 -5.78 -16.90
CA ILE A 51 -15.53 -5.20 -16.30
C ILE A 51 -16.77 -5.98 -16.75
N ALA A 52 -16.91 -6.21 -18.04
CA ALA A 52 -18.04 -6.95 -18.60
C ALA A 52 -18.06 -8.41 -18.09
N ARG A 53 -16.91 -9.08 -18.06
CA ARG A 53 -16.77 -10.49 -17.63
C ARG A 53 -17.04 -10.67 -16.13
N ALA A 54 -16.59 -9.70 -15.30
CA ALA A 54 -16.77 -9.74 -13.85
C ALA A 54 -18.14 -9.23 -13.38
N GLY A 55 -19.00 -8.76 -14.30
CA GLY A 55 -20.31 -8.18 -13.95
C GLY A 55 -20.19 -6.91 -13.10
N LEU A 56 -19.15 -6.11 -13.34
CA LEU A 56 -18.88 -4.88 -12.60
C LEU A 56 -19.66 -3.72 -13.25
N TYR A 57 -20.91 -3.55 -12.86
CA TYR A 57 -21.78 -2.52 -13.44
C TYR A 57 -21.50 -1.13 -12.86
N GLY A 58 -21.60 -0.12 -13.73
CA GLY A 58 -21.51 1.29 -13.34
C GLY A 58 -20.08 1.81 -13.15
N ILE A 59 -19.04 0.99 -13.45
CA ILE A 59 -17.65 1.46 -13.40
C ILE A 59 -17.34 2.27 -14.66
N GLN A 60 -16.85 3.50 -14.46
CA GLN A 60 -16.32 4.35 -15.49
C GLN A 60 -14.81 4.25 -15.56
N ILE A 61 -14.22 4.29 -16.77
CA ILE A 61 -12.76 4.30 -16.93
C ILE A 61 -12.34 5.73 -17.29
N GLU A 62 -11.44 6.29 -16.49
CA GLU A 62 -10.91 7.64 -16.67
C GLU A 62 -9.38 7.60 -16.82
N GLY A 63 -8.82 8.59 -17.52
CA GLY A 63 -7.38 8.80 -17.59
C GLY A 63 -6.86 9.57 -16.38
N VAL A 64 -5.74 9.14 -15.81
CA VAL A 64 -5.04 9.86 -14.73
C VAL A 64 -3.62 10.24 -15.15
N ARG A 65 -3.15 11.41 -14.68
CA ARG A 65 -1.78 11.87 -14.95
C ARG A 65 -0.78 11.16 -14.05
N GLY A 66 0.42 10.93 -14.56
CA GLY A 66 1.53 10.31 -13.83
C GLY A 66 1.88 8.91 -14.35
N ASN A 67 2.80 8.24 -13.64
CA ASN A 67 3.19 6.85 -13.91
C ASN A 67 2.91 6.02 -12.66
N LEU A 68 2.28 4.87 -12.81
CA LEU A 68 1.88 4.00 -11.70
C LEU A 68 0.98 4.74 -10.67
N THR A 69 0.10 5.59 -11.18
CA THR A 69 -0.92 6.32 -10.41
C THR A 69 -2.31 5.72 -10.60
N ASP A 70 -2.33 4.56 -11.21
CA ASP A 70 -3.53 3.78 -11.46
C ASP A 70 -4.22 3.44 -10.13
N HIS A 71 -5.56 3.54 -10.09
CA HIS A 71 -6.33 3.24 -8.89
C HIS A 71 -7.81 3.06 -9.18
N TYR A 72 -8.49 2.35 -8.30
CA TYR A 72 -9.94 2.30 -8.24
C TYR A 72 -10.48 3.22 -7.14
N ASP A 73 -11.42 4.11 -7.49
CA ASP A 73 -12.15 4.95 -6.54
C ASP A 73 -13.53 4.35 -6.25
N PRO A 74 -13.76 3.77 -5.05
CA PRO A 74 -15.04 3.17 -4.69
C PRO A 74 -16.17 4.17 -4.51
N ARG A 75 -15.87 5.45 -4.22
CA ARG A 75 -16.89 6.50 -4.05
C ARG A 75 -17.47 6.94 -5.38
N ARG A 76 -16.61 7.09 -6.38
CA ARG A 76 -17.01 7.50 -7.74
C ARG A 76 -17.28 6.32 -8.67
N LYS A 77 -17.00 5.08 -8.22
CA LYS A 77 -17.02 3.88 -9.06
C LYS A 77 -16.18 4.07 -10.33
N THR A 78 -14.98 4.59 -10.16
CA THR A 78 -14.11 4.97 -11.27
C THR A 78 -12.81 4.16 -11.22
N LEU A 79 -12.48 3.56 -12.36
CA LEU A 79 -11.17 2.98 -12.63
C LEU A 79 -10.31 4.05 -13.32
N ALA A 80 -9.35 4.62 -12.60
CA ALA A 80 -8.42 5.59 -13.13
C ALA A 80 -7.15 4.89 -13.64
N LEU A 81 -6.85 5.04 -14.93
CA LEU A 81 -5.67 4.45 -15.56
C LEU A 81 -4.71 5.53 -16.05
N SER A 82 -3.44 5.38 -15.72
CA SER A 82 -2.36 6.19 -16.26
C SER A 82 -2.17 5.90 -17.76
N ARG A 83 -1.70 6.90 -18.52
CA ARG A 83 -1.52 6.76 -19.98
C ARG A 83 -0.62 5.56 -20.33
N GLY A 84 0.44 5.32 -19.57
CA GLY A 84 1.35 4.19 -19.78
C GLY A 84 0.69 2.82 -19.61
N VAL A 85 -0.39 2.74 -18.84
CA VAL A 85 -1.20 1.53 -18.64
C VAL A 85 -2.35 1.49 -19.65
N ALA A 86 -3.10 2.58 -19.80
CA ALA A 86 -4.28 2.62 -20.66
C ALA A 86 -3.96 2.31 -22.13
N ASP A 87 -2.90 2.90 -22.66
CA ASP A 87 -2.57 2.86 -24.10
C ASP A 87 -1.63 1.69 -24.49
N SER A 88 -1.01 1.01 -23.49
CA SER A 88 -0.01 -0.03 -23.76
C SER A 88 -0.60 -1.43 -23.79
N PRO A 89 -0.33 -2.25 -24.84
CA PRO A 89 -0.74 -3.65 -24.92
C PRO A 89 0.28 -4.59 -24.23
N SER A 90 0.73 -4.25 -23.03
CA SER A 90 1.78 -4.99 -22.32
C SER A 90 1.23 -5.87 -21.20
N VAL A 91 2.02 -6.89 -20.83
CA VAL A 91 1.70 -7.76 -19.68
C VAL A 91 1.55 -6.94 -18.39
N ALA A 92 2.39 -5.92 -18.18
CA ALA A 92 2.28 -5.05 -17.00
C ALA A 92 0.98 -4.24 -17.02
N SER A 93 0.57 -3.69 -18.17
CA SER A 93 -0.67 -2.91 -18.28
C SER A 93 -1.90 -3.74 -17.97
N LEU A 94 -1.95 -4.97 -18.48
CA LEU A 94 -3.06 -5.89 -18.18
C LEU A 94 -3.06 -6.29 -16.70
N ALA A 95 -1.90 -6.54 -16.11
CA ALA A 95 -1.77 -6.88 -14.68
C ALA A 95 -2.27 -5.76 -13.78
N ILE A 96 -1.87 -4.50 -14.06
CA ILE A 96 -2.26 -3.34 -13.26
C ILE A 96 -3.76 -3.07 -13.41
N ALA A 97 -4.28 -3.01 -14.65
CA ALA A 97 -5.71 -2.79 -14.87
C ALA A 97 -6.58 -3.86 -14.17
N ALA A 98 -6.16 -5.12 -14.23
CA ALA A 98 -6.84 -6.21 -13.54
C ALA A 98 -6.74 -6.11 -12.02
N HIS A 99 -5.63 -5.59 -11.47
CA HIS A 99 -5.46 -5.37 -10.02
C HIS A 99 -6.46 -4.36 -9.50
N GLU A 100 -6.59 -3.22 -10.18
CA GLU A 100 -7.56 -2.18 -9.80
C GLU A 100 -9.00 -2.68 -9.90
N LEU A 101 -9.29 -3.55 -10.89
CA LEU A 101 -10.58 -4.24 -10.95
C LEU A 101 -10.75 -5.30 -9.86
N GLY A 102 -9.66 -5.84 -9.33
CA GLY A 102 -9.70 -6.67 -8.12
C GLY A 102 -10.25 -5.89 -6.91
N HIS A 103 -9.88 -4.61 -6.76
CA HIS A 103 -10.47 -3.73 -5.75
C HIS A 103 -11.94 -3.40 -6.04
N ALA A 104 -12.31 -3.23 -7.30
CA ALA A 104 -13.70 -3.03 -7.68
C ALA A 104 -14.58 -4.26 -7.34
N MET A 105 -14.05 -5.47 -7.54
CA MET A 105 -14.74 -6.71 -7.13
C MET A 105 -14.88 -6.79 -5.61
N GLN A 106 -13.84 -6.43 -4.85
CA GLN A 106 -13.88 -6.37 -3.39
C GLN A 106 -14.95 -5.39 -2.90
N ASP A 107 -15.05 -4.23 -3.53
CA ASP A 107 -16.02 -3.20 -3.20
C ASP A 107 -17.44 -3.67 -3.48
N GLN A 108 -17.69 -4.26 -4.67
CA GLN A 108 -19.00 -4.79 -5.07
C GLN A 108 -19.48 -5.90 -4.13
N GLU A 109 -18.59 -6.80 -3.71
CA GLU A 109 -18.90 -7.88 -2.78
C GLU A 109 -19.00 -7.43 -1.31
N GLY A 110 -18.64 -6.19 -1.03
CA GLY A 110 -18.58 -5.68 0.35
C GLY A 110 -17.50 -6.38 1.19
N TYR A 111 -16.36 -6.68 0.61
CA TYR A 111 -15.25 -7.39 1.26
C TYR A 111 -14.84 -6.71 2.58
N PHE A 112 -15.04 -7.42 3.69
CA PHE A 112 -14.86 -6.87 5.04
C PHE A 112 -13.49 -6.21 5.28
N PRO A 113 -12.33 -6.81 4.89
CA PRO A 113 -11.03 -6.17 5.10
C PRO A 113 -10.89 -4.82 4.37
N LEU A 114 -11.49 -4.66 3.18
CA LEU A 114 -11.49 -3.38 2.45
C LEU A 114 -12.28 -2.31 3.22
N ARG A 115 -13.45 -2.66 3.73
CA ARG A 115 -14.29 -1.75 4.53
C ARG A 115 -13.61 -1.38 5.85
N PHE A 116 -13.02 -2.36 6.52
CA PHE A 116 -12.26 -2.14 7.75
C PHE A 116 -11.07 -1.19 7.53
N ARG A 117 -10.26 -1.43 6.47
CA ARG A 117 -9.19 -0.52 6.06
C ARG A 117 -9.71 0.89 5.81
N ALA A 118 -10.83 1.02 5.08
CA ALA A 118 -11.42 2.33 4.78
C ALA A 118 -11.87 3.09 6.03
N ALA A 119 -12.42 2.38 7.02
CA ALA A 119 -12.82 2.97 8.31
C ALA A 119 -11.61 3.45 9.15
N LEU A 120 -10.43 2.84 8.97
CA LEU A 120 -9.20 3.25 9.67
C LEU A 120 -8.58 4.53 9.10
N VAL A 121 -8.83 4.89 7.83
CA VAL A 121 -8.20 6.04 7.16
C VAL A 121 -8.28 7.34 7.95
N PRO A 122 -9.47 7.82 8.43
CA PRO A 122 -9.54 9.05 9.19
C PRO A 122 -8.78 8.97 10.53
N MET A 123 -8.85 7.82 11.21
CA MET A 123 -8.12 7.59 12.46
C MET A 123 -6.61 7.67 12.26
N VAL A 124 -6.10 7.09 11.18
CA VAL A 124 -4.66 7.08 10.88
C VAL A 124 -4.17 8.46 10.48
N ASN A 125 -4.91 9.18 9.65
CA ASN A 125 -4.54 10.52 9.22
C ASN A 125 -4.43 11.50 10.40
N ILE A 126 -5.36 11.43 11.35
CA ILE A 126 -5.32 12.26 12.56
C ILE A 126 -4.32 11.68 13.56
N GLY A 127 -4.38 10.37 13.81
CA GLY A 127 -3.62 9.69 14.84
C GLY A 127 -2.11 9.73 14.60
N SER A 128 -1.65 9.59 13.37
CA SER A 128 -0.21 9.63 13.07
C SER A 128 0.39 11.02 13.31
N ASN A 129 -0.29 12.08 12.87
CA ASN A 129 0.16 13.44 13.08
C ASN A 129 0.06 13.87 14.56
N LEU A 130 -1.08 13.59 15.19
CA LEU A 130 -1.30 13.88 16.61
C LEU A 130 -0.37 13.06 17.48
N GLY A 131 -0.17 11.79 17.16
CA GLY A 131 0.72 10.89 17.88
C GLY A 131 2.14 11.41 17.93
N TRP A 132 2.68 11.86 16.79
CA TRP A 132 4.02 12.45 16.75
C TRP A 132 4.11 13.74 17.60
N ILE A 133 3.11 14.62 17.50
CA ILE A 133 3.05 15.86 18.30
C ILE A 133 3.00 15.53 19.80
N LEU A 134 2.15 14.57 20.20
CA LEU A 134 2.04 14.16 21.60
C LEU A 134 3.34 13.53 22.13
N ILE A 135 4.03 12.71 21.32
CA ILE A 135 5.35 12.17 21.69
C ILE A 135 6.32 13.34 21.95
N MET A 136 6.40 14.33 21.04
CA MET A 136 7.32 15.46 21.18
C MET A 136 7.00 16.31 22.41
N ILE A 137 5.73 16.65 22.63
CA ILE A 137 5.28 17.41 23.81
C ILE A 137 5.58 16.62 25.08
N GLY A 138 5.24 15.33 25.11
CA GLY A 138 5.47 14.48 26.27
C GLY A 138 6.95 14.35 26.64
N LEU A 139 7.82 14.21 25.62
CA LEU A 139 9.28 14.22 25.81
C LEU A 139 9.76 15.54 26.40
N PHE A 140 9.33 16.67 25.83
CA PHE A 140 9.71 18.01 26.31
C PHE A 140 9.28 18.22 27.76
N LEU A 141 8.05 17.91 28.12
CA LEU A 141 7.53 18.02 29.47
C LEU A 141 8.29 17.10 30.46
N SER A 142 8.60 15.90 30.02
CA SER A 142 9.38 14.94 30.81
C SER A 142 10.80 15.46 31.10
N TYR A 143 11.49 16.02 30.11
CA TYR A 143 12.81 16.64 30.30
C TYR A 143 12.75 17.91 31.14
N SER A 144 11.62 18.61 31.18
CA SER A 144 11.37 19.77 32.06
C SER A 144 11.01 19.37 33.49
N GLY A 145 11.05 18.07 33.82
CA GLY A 145 10.77 17.57 35.18
C GLY A 145 9.29 17.33 35.50
N MET A 146 8.38 17.51 34.54
CA MET A 146 6.95 17.29 34.75
C MET A 146 6.60 15.79 34.69
N ALA A 147 6.02 15.25 35.75
CA ALA A 147 5.75 13.82 35.91
C ALA A 147 4.83 13.26 34.81
N PHE A 148 3.79 14.01 34.44
CA PHE A 148 2.80 13.61 33.43
C PHE A 148 3.32 13.62 31.97
N GLY A 149 4.54 14.11 31.74
CA GLY A 149 5.13 14.15 30.40
C GLY A 149 5.28 12.75 29.79
N VAL A 150 5.61 11.75 30.58
CA VAL A 150 5.73 10.35 30.13
C VAL A 150 4.37 9.79 29.70
N ASP A 151 3.30 10.11 30.42
CA ASP A 151 1.95 9.65 30.10
C ASP A 151 1.45 10.23 28.78
N ILE A 152 1.72 11.52 28.53
CA ILE A 152 1.43 12.17 27.26
C ILE A 152 2.21 11.53 26.10
N ALA A 153 3.50 11.21 26.31
CA ALA A 153 4.29 10.53 25.31
C ALA A 153 3.75 9.15 24.98
N TRP A 154 3.32 8.37 25.98
CA TRP A 154 2.69 7.07 25.77
C TRP A 154 1.35 7.18 25.04
N LEU A 155 0.53 8.19 25.32
CA LEU A 155 -0.69 8.46 24.57
C LEU A 155 -0.36 8.74 23.08
N GLY A 156 0.74 9.47 22.83
CA GLY A 156 1.25 9.70 21.49
C GLY A 156 1.70 8.40 20.80
N VAL A 157 2.39 7.50 21.49
CA VAL A 157 2.78 6.17 20.98
C VAL A 157 1.54 5.34 20.62
N ALA A 158 0.53 5.34 21.49
CA ALA A 158 -0.73 4.63 21.23
C ALA A 158 -1.47 5.17 19.99
N ALA A 159 -1.54 6.50 19.84
CA ALA A 159 -2.12 7.13 18.66
C ALA A 159 -1.33 6.79 17.38
N PHE A 160 -0.01 6.79 17.46
CA PHE A 160 0.90 6.45 16.36
C PHE A 160 0.79 4.98 15.94
N ALA A 161 0.50 4.06 16.87
CA ALA A 161 0.33 2.64 16.61
C ALA A 161 -0.80 2.35 15.59
N GLY A 162 -1.77 3.26 15.45
CA GLY A 162 -2.82 3.20 14.42
C GLY A 162 -2.25 3.03 13.01
N GLY A 163 -1.10 3.64 12.70
CA GLY A 163 -0.40 3.49 11.42
C GLY A 163 0.07 2.06 11.16
N ALA A 164 0.59 1.37 12.16
CA ALA A 164 1.00 -0.04 12.03
C ALA A 164 -0.23 -0.96 11.86
N VAL A 165 -1.32 -0.70 12.58
CA VAL A 165 -2.59 -1.43 12.43
C VAL A 165 -3.16 -1.24 11.02
N PHE A 166 -3.11 -0.02 10.48
CA PHE A 166 -3.55 0.27 9.12
C PHE A 166 -2.71 -0.47 8.07
N ALA A 167 -1.38 -0.47 8.22
CA ALA A 167 -0.48 -1.19 7.32
C ALA A 167 -0.77 -2.69 7.35
N LEU A 168 -1.01 -3.26 8.54
CA LEU A 168 -1.40 -4.65 8.72
C LEU A 168 -2.75 -4.96 8.06
N ALA A 169 -3.76 -4.09 8.25
CA ALA A 169 -5.09 -4.25 7.66
C ALA A 169 -5.08 -4.10 6.13
N THR A 170 -4.12 -3.35 5.57
CA THR A 170 -3.99 -3.12 4.12
C THR A 170 -3.45 -4.35 3.40
N LEU A 171 -2.52 -5.08 3.99
CA LEU A 171 -1.85 -6.20 3.33
C LEU A 171 -2.80 -7.30 2.81
N PRO A 172 -3.78 -7.82 3.59
CA PRO A 172 -4.72 -8.82 3.08
C PRO A 172 -5.62 -8.29 1.95
N VAL A 173 -5.94 -7.00 1.94
CA VAL A 173 -6.71 -6.36 0.86
C VAL A 173 -5.94 -6.43 -0.46
N GLU A 174 -4.68 -6.04 -0.45
CA GLU A 174 -3.82 -6.00 -1.63
C GLU A 174 -3.49 -7.40 -2.17
N LEU A 175 -3.21 -8.33 -1.27
CA LEU A 175 -2.98 -9.74 -1.66
C LEU A 175 -4.23 -10.37 -2.27
N ASN A 176 -5.41 -10.08 -1.74
CA ASN A 176 -6.68 -10.57 -2.27
C ASN A 176 -7.01 -9.90 -3.63
N ALA A 177 -6.82 -8.59 -3.80
CA ALA A 177 -6.99 -7.91 -5.09
C ALA A 177 -6.07 -8.51 -6.16
N SER A 178 -4.80 -8.74 -5.83
CA SER A 178 -3.83 -9.39 -6.72
C SER A 178 -4.21 -10.84 -7.08
N LYS A 179 -4.79 -11.60 -6.13
CA LYS A 179 -5.32 -12.94 -6.40
C LYS A 179 -6.47 -12.89 -7.39
N ARG A 180 -7.44 -11.99 -7.19
CA ARG A 180 -8.59 -11.78 -8.08
C ARG A 180 -8.13 -11.35 -9.48
N ALA A 181 -7.16 -10.46 -9.57
CA ALA A 181 -6.58 -10.03 -10.83
C ALA A 181 -6.03 -11.20 -11.66
N ARG A 182 -5.26 -12.09 -11.03
CA ARG A 182 -4.71 -13.28 -11.70
C ARG A 182 -5.83 -14.22 -12.19
N GLN A 183 -6.83 -14.46 -11.37
CA GLN A 183 -7.97 -15.30 -11.74
C GLN A 183 -8.74 -14.70 -12.91
N LEU A 184 -9.08 -13.42 -12.82
CA LEU A 184 -9.84 -12.72 -13.87
C LEU A 184 -9.11 -12.69 -15.22
N LEU A 185 -7.79 -12.48 -15.21
CA LEU A 185 -6.96 -12.53 -16.42
C LEU A 185 -6.89 -13.94 -17.03
N ALA A 186 -6.82 -14.98 -16.20
CA ALA A 186 -6.81 -16.36 -16.64
C ALA A 186 -8.17 -16.75 -17.23
N ASP A 187 -9.28 -16.46 -16.54
CA ASP A 187 -10.64 -16.80 -16.93
C ASP A 187 -11.08 -16.13 -18.24
N THR A 188 -10.49 -14.97 -18.56
CA THR A 188 -10.77 -14.24 -19.80
C THR A 188 -9.85 -14.58 -20.96
N GLY A 189 -8.80 -15.37 -20.72
CA GLY A 189 -7.79 -15.71 -21.71
C GLY A 189 -6.98 -14.49 -22.22
N LEU A 190 -6.99 -13.38 -21.47
CA LEU A 190 -6.23 -12.17 -21.82
C LEU A 190 -4.73 -12.35 -21.62
N ILE A 191 -4.35 -13.22 -20.70
CA ILE A 191 -2.98 -13.66 -20.45
C ILE A 191 -2.87 -15.12 -20.84
N GLN A 192 -1.91 -15.43 -21.72
CA GLN A 192 -1.75 -16.75 -22.30
C GLN A 192 -0.32 -17.27 -22.09
N GLY A 193 -0.22 -18.56 -21.78
CA GLY A 193 1.06 -19.21 -21.56
C GLY A 193 1.71 -18.87 -20.22
N GLU A 194 2.65 -19.69 -19.82
CA GLU A 194 3.32 -19.57 -18.52
C GLU A 194 4.22 -18.32 -18.36
N ASP A 195 4.79 -17.86 -19.46
CA ASP A 195 5.66 -16.69 -19.52
C ASP A 195 4.91 -15.41 -19.14
N GLU A 196 3.72 -15.19 -19.72
CA GLU A 196 2.87 -14.06 -19.37
C GLU A 196 2.31 -14.19 -17.95
N GLN A 197 1.89 -15.38 -17.53
CA GLN A 197 1.42 -15.63 -16.16
C GLN A 197 2.52 -15.33 -15.14
N ARG A 198 3.77 -15.72 -15.43
CA ARG A 198 4.93 -15.34 -14.62
C ARG A 198 5.14 -13.84 -14.58
N GLY A 199 4.91 -13.16 -15.71
CA GLY A 199 4.99 -11.70 -15.81
C GLY A 199 3.98 -11.00 -14.93
N VAL A 200 2.71 -11.35 -15.04
CA VAL A 200 1.63 -10.86 -14.18
C VAL A 200 1.96 -11.08 -12.71
N THR A 201 2.36 -12.30 -12.36
CA THR A 201 2.70 -12.64 -10.97
C THR A 201 3.85 -11.79 -10.44
N ARG A 202 4.89 -11.54 -11.25
CA ARG A 202 6.03 -10.71 -10.85
C ARG A 202 5.64 -9.25 -10.65
N VAL A 203 4.82 -8.67 -11.53
CA VAL A 203 4.34 -7.30 -11.40
C VAL A 203 3.50 -7.15 -10.13
N LEU A 204 2.52 -8.03 -9.92
CA LEU A 204 1.63 -7.98 -8.77
C LEU A 204 2.34 -8.27 -7.44
N ASN A 205 3.27 -9.23 -7.42
CA ASN A 205 4.05 -9.51 -6.21
C ASN A 205 5.02 -8.37 -5.88
N ALA A 206 5.61 -7.73 -6.88
CA ALA A 206 6.44 -6.56 -6.65
C ALA A 206 5.63 -5.42 -6.00
N ALA A 207 4.42 -5.16 -6.49
CA ALA A 207 3.52 -4.19 -5.88
C ALA A 207 3.14 -4.59 -4.44
N ALA A 208 2.80 -5.86 -4.19
CA ALA A 208 2.46 -6.35 -2.85
C ALA A 208 3.60 -6.19 -1.84
N LEU A 209 4.86 -6.32 -2.26
CA LEU A 209 6.03 -6.11 -1.40
C LEU A 209 6.12 -4.67 -0.86
N THR A 210 5.54 -3.67 -1.54
CA THR A 210 5.52 -2.29 -1.02
C THR A 210 4.72 -2.20 0.28
N TYR A 211 3.64 -2.96 0.40
CA TYR A 211 2.81 -3.01 1.60
C TYR A 211 3.48 -3.78 2.74
N VAL A 212 4.24 -4.83 2.42
CA VAL A 212 5.10 -5.54 3.39
C VAL A 212 6.17 -4.59 3.92
N ALA A 213 6.85 -3.85 3.04
CA ALA A 213 7.88 -2.89 3.44
C ALA A 213 7.30 -1.74 4.28
N ALA A 214 6.10 -1.25 3.93
CA ALA A 214 5.39 -0.24 4.71
C ALA A 214 5.02 -0.76 6.12
N LEU A 215 4.54 -2.00 6.24
CA LEU A 215 4.25 -2.62 7.53
C LEU A 215 5.51 -2.76 8.39
N VAL A 216 6.60 -3.29 7.81
CA VAL A 216 7.89 -3.41 8.52
C VAL A 216 8.38 -2.04 8.99
N THR A 217 8.31 -1.03 8.13
CA THR A 217 8.70 0.34 8.48
C THR A 217 7.86 0.89 9.64
N ALA A 218 6.53 0.73 9.58
CA ALA A 218 5.63 1.19 10.63
C ALA A 218 5.91 0.50 11.98
N VAL A 219 6.19 -0.81 11.96
CA VAL A 219 6.54 -1.58 13.17
C VAL A 219 7.88 -1.14 13.74
N LEU A 220 8.93 -0.98 12.90
CA LEU A 220 10.24 -0.53 13.37
C LEU A 220 10.18 0.88 13.95
N GLN A 221 9.41 1.78 13.34
CA GLN A 221 9.21 3.13 13.84
C GLN A 221 8.45 3.13 15.17
N LEU A 222 7.43 2.29 15.30
CA LEU A 222 6.69 2.12 16.56
C LEU A 222 7.61 1.59 17.66
N LEU A 223 8.42 0.57 17.39
CA LEU A 223 9.40 0.03 18.33
C LEU A 223 10.42 1.07 18.78
N TYR A 224 10.88 1.92 17.86
CA TYR A 224 11.74 3.04 18.20
C TYR A 224 11.06 3.98 19.22
N TYR A 225 9.81 4.39 18.99
CA TYR A 225 9.10 5.27 19.93
C TYR A 225 8.81 4.61 21.27
N VAL A 226 8.45 3.32 21.28
CA VAL A 226 8.29 2.52 22.50
C VAL A 226 9.61 2.50 23.31
N GLY A 227 10.74 2.25 22.65
CA GLY A 227 12.06 2.28 23.29
C GLY A 227 12.43 3.66 23.84
N LEU A 228 12.14 4.71 23.05
CA LEU A 228 12.44 6.10 23.42
C LEU A 228 11.66 6.54 24.67
N VAL A 229 10.35 6.29 24.70
CA VAL A 229 9.49 6.67 25.82
C VAL A 229 9.69 5.77 27.02
N GLY A 230 9.85 4.45 26.81
CA GLY A 230 10.13 3.48 27.89
C GLY A 230 11.46 3.72 28.61
N GLY A 231 12.48 4.23 27.89
CA GLY A 231 13.76 4.61 28.48
C GLY A 231 13.69 5.83 29.42
N LEU A 232 12.68 6.68 29.26
CA LEU A 232 12.45 7.81 30.18
C LEU A 232 11.85 7.38 31.52
N GLY A 233 10.98 6.38 31.51
CA GLY A 233 10.41 5.81 32.74
C GLY A 233 11.49 5.22 33.66
N ARG A 234 12.46 4.49 33.10
CA ARG A 234 13.56 3.84 33.85
C ARG A 234 14.57 4.82 34.47
N ARG A 235 14.65 6.05 34.06
CA ARG A 235 15.55 7.07 34.61
C ARG A 235 14.97 7.79 35.83
N ARG A 236 13.71 7.50 36.17
CA ARG A 236 12.98 8.13 37.30
C ARG A 236 12.87 7.25 38.54
N ASP A 237 13.08 5.93 38.40
CA ASP A 237 13.22 4.97 39.47
C ASP A 237 14.71 4.86 39.91
#